data_1f32be6ea858917c7c858e6d54f8cba6
#
_entry.id   1f32be6ea858917c7c858e6d54f8cba6
#
_cell.length_a   1.000
_cell.length_b   1.000
_cell.length_c   1.000
_cell.angle_alpha   90.00
_cell.angle_beta   90.00
_cell.angle_gamma   90.00
#
_symmetry.space_group_name_H-M   'P 1'
#
loop_
_entity.id
_entity.type
_entity.pdbx_description
1 polymer ?
#
loop_
_entity_poly.entity_id
_entity_poly.type
_entity_poly.pdbx_seq_one_letter_code
_entity_poly.pdbx_strand_id
1 'polypeptide(L)'
;LKDNIFQEFLLPEALYITHAHIGHYTGLMYFGREALGSKNLLVKVLPKMSNFLKTNGPWSQLVNLNNIQIQNTKFDVGNSELSNIDVIPIQVPHRDEYSETAGYIIKGKSKKALFIPDIDKWEKWDKNLIDLVKNFDYLLLDATFYDSMEINRDISEIPHPLVSETINLLNSLS
;
A
#
# COMPACT_ATOMS: atom_id res chain seq x y z
N LEU A 1 -39.77 10.25 15.28
CA LEU A 1 -38.29 10.42 15.40
C LEU A 1 -37.62 9.28 14.65
N LYS A 2 -37.49 9.44 13.32
CA LYS A 2 -36.57 8.65 12.48
C LYS A 2 -35.45 9.60 12.08
N ASP A 3 -34.64 9.94 13.02
CA ASP A 3 -33.39 10.65 12.71
C ASP A 3 -32.40 9.62 12.20
N ASN A 4 -31.98 9.82 10.95
CA ASN A 4 -30.94 9.05 10.27
C ASN A 4 -29.62 9.10 11.06
N ILE A 5 -29.45 8.17 11.98
CA ILE A 5 -28.21 8.02 12.76
C ILE A 5 -27.15 7.24 11.96
N PHE A 6 -27.51 6.68 10.81
CA PHE A 6 -26.56 6.08 9.90
C PHE A 6 -26.19 7.13 8.84
N GLN A 7 -25.08 7.86 9.08
CA GLN A 7 -24.34 8.42 7.95
C GLN A 7 -24.13 7.28 6.94
N GLU A 8 -24.55 7.48 5.70
CA GLU A 8 -24.17 6.54 4.63
C GLU A 8 -22.64 6.42 4.66
N PHE A 9 -22.15 5.26 5.03
CA PHE A 9 -20.73 4.95 4.93
C PHE A 9 -20.40 4.91 3.44
N LEU A 10 -19.82 5.99 2.93
CA LEU A 10 -19.31 6.02 1.57
C LEU A 10 -18.12 5.06 1.52
N LEU A 11 -18.32 3.93 0.84
CA LEU A 11 -17.21 3.03 0.53
C LEU A 11 -16.23 3.72 -0.42
N PRO A 12 -14.93 3.45 -0.29
CA PRO A 12 -13.95 3.93 -1.27
C PRO A 12 -14.26 3.35 -2.66
N GLU A 13 -13.97 4.09 -3.72
CA GLU A 13 -14.12 3.61 -5.09
C GLU A 13 -13.20 2.41 -5.39
N ALA A 14 -12.00 2.40 -4.82
CA ALA A 14 -11.07 1.29 -4.91
C ALA A 14 -10.11 1.26 -3.72
N LEU A 15 -9.60 0.07 -3.43
CA LEU A 15 -8.49 -0.18 -2.50
C LEU A 15 -7.28 -0.64 -3.29
N TYR A 16 -6.11 -0.14 -2.94
CA TYR A 16 -4.82 -0.58 -3.48
C TYR A 16 -4.03 -1.25 -2.35
N ILE A 17 -3.69 -2.52 -2.51
CA ILE A 17 -2.95 -3.29 -1.50
C ILE A 17 -1.50 -3.37 -1.92
N THR A 18 -0.60 -3.04 -1.00
CA THR A 18 0.85 -3.03 -1.27
C THR A 18 1.44 -4.44 -1.34
N HIS A 19 1.15 -5.27 -0.33
CA HIS A 19 1.70 -6.62 -0.22
C HIS A 19 0.99 -7.47 0.85
N ALA A 20 1.37 -8.74 0.98
CA ALA A 20 0.70 -9.73 1.83
C ALA A 20 1.33 -9.88 3.23
N HIS A 21 1.77 -8.80 3.87
CA HIS A 21 2.04 -8.79 5.31
C HIS A 21 0.79 -8.39 6.08
N ILE A 22 0.56 -9.03 7.23
CA ILE A 22 -0.71 -8.96 7.98
C ILE A 22 -1.19 -7.52 8.19
N GLY A 23 -0.31 -6.60 8.60
CA GLY A 23 -0.66 -5.20 8.84
C GLY A 23 -1.21 -4.43 7.62
N HIS A 24 -0.96 -4.92 6.40
CA HIS A 24 -1.20 -4.19 5.16
C HIS A 24 -2.43 -4.62 4.37
N TYR A 25 -3.10 -5.71 4.77
CA TYR A 25 -4.30 -6.20 4.07
C TYR A 25 -5.43 -6.68 4.97
N THR A 26 -5.19 -6.87 6.28
CA THR A 26 -6.23 -7.41 7.19
C THR A 26 -7.45 -6.52 7.30
N GLY A 27 -7.33 -5.22 7.04
CA GLY A 27 -8.47 -4.31 6.96
C GLY A 27 -9.56 -4.74 5.97
N LEU A 28 -9.24 -5.61 4.99
CA LEU A 28 -10.23 -6.19 4.09
C LEU A 28 -11.33 -6.97 4.82
N MET A 29 -11.07 -7.51 6.02
CA MET A 29 -12.06 -8.24 6.82
C MET A 29 -13.32 -7.41 7.10
N TYR A 30 -13.20 -6.09 7.21
CA TYR A 30 -14.33 -5.22 7.49
C TYR A 30 -15.31 -5.07 6.32
N PHE A 31 -14.92 -5.46 5.11
CA PHE A 31 -15.79 -5.43 3.93
C PHE A 31 -16.60 -6.71 3.76
N GLY A 32 -16.35 -7.74 4.59
CA GLY A 32 -17.08 -9.00 4.60
C GLY A 32 -18.52 -8.87 5.07
N ARG A 33 -19.29 -9.96 4.85
CA ARG A 33 -20.72 -10.03 5.19
C ARG A 33 -21.00 -9.89 6.68
N GLU A 34 -20.03 -10.20 7.54
CA GLU A 34 -20.13 -10.12 9.00
C GLU A 34 -19.95 -8.68 9.51
N ALA A 35 -19.54 -7.74 8.65
CA ALA A 35 -19.35 -6.33 8.97
C ALA A 35 -20.10 -5.44 7.97
N LEU A 36 -19.44 -4.78 7.04
CA LEU A 36 -20.06 -3.84 6.10
C LEU A 36 -20.86 -4.52 4.98
N GLY A 37 -20.58 -5.79 4.68
CA GLY A 37 -21.27 -6.53 3.62
C GLY A 37 -21.18 -5.84 2.27
N SER A 38 -20.00 -5.28 1.93
CA SER A 38 -19.82 -4.54 0.69
C SER A 38 -20.14 -5.42 -0.54
N LYS A 39 -20.42 -4.76 -1.66
CA LYS A 39 -20.72 -5.44 -2.92
C LYS A 39 -19.78 -4.95 -4.00
N ASN A 40 -18.97 -5.87 -4.54
CA ASN A 40 -18.03 -5.62 -5.63
C ASN A 40 -17.08 -4.44 -5.37
N LEU A 41 -16.67 -4.22 -4.09
CA LEU A 41 -15.67 -3.22 -3.78
C LEU A 41 -14.38 -3.54 -4.56
N LEU A 42 -13.93 -2.61 -5.38
CA LEU A 42 -12.78 -2.82 -6.23
C LEU A 42 -11.49 -2.89 -5.42
N VAL A 43 -10.73 -3.98 -5.55
CA VAL A 43 -9.43 -4.19 -4.91
C VAL A 43 -8.38 -4.40 -5.99
N LYS A 44 -7.50 -3.41 -6.14
CA LYS A 44 -6.44 -3.38 -7.14
C LYS A 44 -5.15 -3.89 -6.53
N VAL A 45 -4.59 -4.94 -7.11
CA VAL A 45 -3.45 -5.69 -6.55
C VAL A 45 -2.53 -6.23 -7.64
N LEU A 46 -1.31 -6.54 -7.27
CA LEU A 46 -0.37 -7.26 -8.13
C LEU A 46 -0.73 -8.76 -8.24
N PRO A 47 -0.24 -9.49 -9.24
CA PRO A 47 -0.68 -10.85 -9.53
C PRO A 47 -0.51 -11.87 -8.40
N LYS A 48 0.62 -11.88 -7.68
CA LYS A 48 0.80 -12.81 -6.54
C LYS A 48 -0.13 -12.45 -5.38
N MET A 49 -0.33 -11.16 -5.08
CA MET A 49 -1.31 -10.70 -4.09
C MET A 49 -2.74 -11.10 -4.49
N SER A 50 -3.09 -11.00 -5.77
CA SER A 50 -4.37 -11.49 -6.30
C SER A 50 -4.55 -12.98 -6.04
N ASN A 51 -3.53 -13.78 -6.34
CA ASN A 51 -3.56 -15.22 -6.07
C ASN A 51 -3.68 -15.50 -4.57
N PHE A 52 -2.90 -14.81 -3.74
CA PHE A 52 -2.97 -14.94 -2.29
C PHE A 52 -4.40 -14.74 -1.77
N LEU A 53 -5.07 -13.66 -2.14
CA LEU A 53 -6.44 -13.37 -1.69
C LEU A 53 -7.47 -14.39 -2.19
N LYS A 54 -7.28 -14.93 -3.41
CA LYS A 54 -8.22 -15.90 -4.01
C LYS A 54 -8.08 -17.31 -3.44
N THR A 55 -6.89 -17.68 -2.95
CA THR A 55 -6.59 -19.07 -2.57
C THR A 55 -6.51 -19.29 -1.06
N ASN A 56 -6.44 -18.23 -0.26
CA ASN A 56 -6.34 -18.36 1.19
C ASN A 56 -7.63 -17.94 1.89
N GLY A 57 -8.16 -18.81 2.76
CA GLY A 57 -9.21 -18.44 3.69
C GLY A 57 -8.69 -17.57 4.84
N PRO A 58 -9.49 -16.62 5.37
CA PRO A 58 -10.87 -16.32 4.99
C PRO A 58 -11.00 -15.34 3.80
N TRP A 59 -9.91 -14.87 3.22
CA TRP A 59 -9.89 -13.82 2.16
C TRP A 59 -10.62 -14.27 0.89
N SER A 60 -10.46 -15.53 0.51
CA SER A 60 -11.18 -16.12 -0.62
C SER A 60 -12.71 -16.06 -0.46
N GLN A 61 -13.23 -16.04 0.77
CA GLN A 61 -14.66 -15.87 1.02
C GLN A 61 -15.15 -14.48 0.56
N LEU A 62 -14.35 -13.43 0.79
CA LEU A 62 -14.70 -12.07 0.35
C LEU A 62 -14.85 -12.01 -1.18
N VAL A 63 -13.98 -12.72 -1.89
CA VAL A 63 -14.02 -12.82 -3.37
C VAL A 63 -15.23 -13.64 -3.80
N ASN A 64 -15.42 -14.82 -3.23
CA ASN A 64 -16.49 -15.75 -3.61
C ASN A 64 -17.89 -15.20 -3.33
N LEU A 65 -18.05 -14.37 -2.29
CA LEU A 65 -19.31 -13.70 -1.93
C LEU A 65 -19.50 -12.36 -2.65
N ASN A 66 -18.58 -11.99 -3.53
CA ASN A 66 -18.58 -10.70 -4.23
C ASN A 66 -18.60 -9.49 -3.24
N ASN A 67 -18.03 -9.64 -2.06
CA ASN A 67 -17.79 -8.50 -1.18
C ASN A 67 -16.72 -7.59 -1.78
N ILE A 68 -15.68 -8.19 -2.35
CA ILE A 68 -14.63 -7.51 -3.11
C ILE A 68 -14.52 -8.07 -4.52
N GLN A 69 -14.11 -7.22 -5.46
CA GLN A 69 -13.77 -7.58 -6.82
C GLN A 69 -12.29 -7.31 -7.07
N ILE A 70 -11.52 -8.34 -7.37
CA ILE A 70 -10.08 -8.21 -7.59
C ILE A 70 -9.79 -7.81 -9.03
N GLN A 71 -9.01 -6.75 -9.20
CA GLN A 71 -8.44 -6.32 -10.48
C GLN A 71 -6.91 -6.34 -10.39
N ASN A 72 -6.28 -7.06 -11.32
CA ASN A 72 -4.82 -7.10 -11.39
C ASN A 72 -4.26 -5.80 -11.95
N THR A 73 -3.22 -5.29 -11.30
CA THR A 73 -2.39 -4.18 -11.78
C THR A 73 -1.03 -4.69 -12.26
N LYS A 74 -0.24 -3.81 -12.86
CA LYS A 74 1.13 -4.09 -13.31
C LYS A 74 2.04 -2.95 -12.86
N PHE A 75 3.27 -3.27 -12.51
CA PHE A 75 4.27 -2.25 -12.21
C PHE A 75 4.43 -1.26 -13.36
N ASP A 76 4.63 0.00 -13.00
CA ASP A 76 4.86 1.15 -13.89
C ASP A 76 3.71 1.44 -14.90
N VAL A 77 2.53 0.83 -14.68
CA VAL A 77 1.33 1.06 -15.48
C VAL A 77 0.29 1.81 -14.65
N GLY A 78 -0.09 2.99 -15.13
CA GLY A 78 -1.12 3.82 -14.50
C GLY A 78 -2.52 3.21 -14.60
N ASN A 79 -3.36 3.52 -13.63
CA ASN A 79 -4.75 3.11 -13.53
C ASN A 79 -5.64 4.36 -13.41
N SER A 80 -5.84 5.07 -14.51
CA SER A 80 -6.60 6.33 -14.57
C SER A 80 -8.13 6.15 -14.67
N GLU A 81 -8.64 4.96 -14.44
CA GLU A 81 -10.09 4.68 -14.46
C GLU A 81 -10.86 5.38 -13.33
N LEU A 82 -10.16 5.79 -12.28
CA LEU A 82 -10.71 6.58 -11.19
C LEU A 82 -10.59 8.05 -11.54
N SER A 83 -11.70 8.74 -11.60
CA SER A 83 -11.84 10.13 -12.02
C SER A 83 -10.77 11.06 -11.44
N ASN A 84 -9.82 11.50 -12.25
CA ASN A 84 -8.80 12.51 -11.96
C ASN A 84 -7.61 12.09 -11.07
N ILE A 85 -7.48 10.84 -10.67
CA ILE A 85 -6.32 10.32 -9.95
C ILE A 85 -5.77 9.12 -10.71
N ASP A 86 -4.48 9.17 -11.02
CA ASP A 86 -3.76 8.03 -11.59
C ASP A 86 -2.88 7.41 -10.52
N VAL A 87 -3.03 6.10 -10.28
CA VAL A 87 -2.27 5.35 -9.28
C VAL A 87 -1.40 4.33 -9.99
N ILE A 88 -0.09 4.46 -9.84
CA ILE A 88 0.90 3.66 -10.52
C ILE A 88 1.66 2.84 -9.49
N PRO A 89 1.53 1.51 -9.47
CA PRO A 89 2.36 0.67 -8.60
C PRO A 89 3.80 0.66 -9.11
N ILE A 90 4.74 0.81 -8.18
CA ILE A 90 6.18 0.69 -8.42
C ILE A 90 6.73 -0.43 -7.55
N GLN A 91 7.70 -1.18 -8.09
CA GLN A 91 8.35 -2.22 -7.31
C GLN A 91 9.28 -1.60 -6.27
N VAL A 92 9.21 -2.11 -5.04
CA VAL A 92 10.15 -1.79 -3.97
C VAL A 92 10.72 -3.08 -3.38
N PRO A 93 11.99 -3.12 -2.99
CA PRO A 93 12.57 -4.29 -2.34
C PRO A 93 11.95 -4.47 -0.95
N HIS A 94 11.50 -5.66 -0.66
CA HIS A 94 11.02 -6.06 0.66
C HIS A 94 11.02 -7.59 0.76
N ARG A 95 10.51 -8.15 1.86
CA ARG A 95 10.34 -9.59 2.02
C ARG A 95 9.11 -10.05 1.23
N ASP A 96 9.32 -10.68 0.10
CA ASP A 96 8.26 -11.08 -0.84
C ASP A 96 7.80 -12.55 -0.62
N GLU A 97 7.59 -12.94 0.65
CA GLU A 97 7.27 -14.34 1.00
C GLU A 97 5.95 -14.81 0.38
N TYR A 98 4.94 -13.94 0.30
CA TYR A 98 3.60 -14.30 -0.15
C TYR A 98 3.14 -13.51 -1.38
N SER A 99 3.69 -12.33 -1.60
CA SER A 99 3.35 -11.47 -2.74
C SER A 99 4.50 -10.57 -3.12
N GLU A 100 4.39 -9.93 -4.28
CA GLU A 100 5.22 -8.77 -4.62
C GLU A 100 4.95 -7.64 -3.64
N THR A 101 5.93 -6.76 -3.43
CA THR A 101 5.75 -5.52 -2.66
C THR A 101 5.72 -4.31 -3.58
N ALA A 102 4.67 -3.52 -3.46
CA ALA A 102 4.48 -2.27 -4.20
C ALA A 102 4.54 -1.04 -3.29
N GLY A 103 5.23 0.00 -3.76
CA GLY A 103 4.90 1.37 -3.46
C GLY A 103 3.94 1.93 -4.52
N TYR A 104 3.43 3.14 -4.32
CA TYR A 104 2.52 3.78 -5.27
C TYR A 104 2.93 5.22 -5.57
N ILE A 105 2.93 5.55 -6.86
CA ILE A 105 2.93 6.94 -7.33
C ILE A 105 1.47 7.33 -7.52
N ILE A 106 1.04 8.37 -6.83
CA ILE A 106 -0.33 8.90 -6.92
C ILE A 106 -0.26 10.26 -7.60
N LYS A 107 -0.86 10.36 -8.79
CA LYS A 107 -0.89 11.59 -9.57
C LYS A 107 -2.30 12.18 -9.57
N GLY A 108 -2.46 13.33 -8.97
CA GLY A 108 -3.64 14.16 -9.11
C GLY A 108 -3.49 15.16 -10.28
N LYS A 109 -4.46 16.06 -10.42
CA LYS A 109 -4.45 17.10 -11.48
C LYS A 109 -3.25 18.02 -11.40
N SER A 110 -2.78 18.39 -10.21
CA SER A 110 -1.73 19.38 -9.98
C SER A 110 -0.67 18.95 -8.97
N LYS A 111 -0.87 17.84 -8.29
CA LYS A 111 0.00 17.35 -7.22
C LYS A 111 0.30 15.88 -7.39
N LYS A 112 1.49 15.47 -6.92
CA LYS A 112 1.95 14.10 -6.94
C LYS A 112 2.40 13.66 -5.55
N ALA A 113 2.01 12.46 -5.15
CA ALA A 113 2.47 11.84 -3.93
C ALA A 113 3.23 10.54 -4.23
N LEU A 114 4.25 10.27 -3.42
CA LEU A 114 4.94 8.99 -3.37
C LEU A 114 4.53 8.29 -2.06
N PHE A 115 4.00 7.07 -2.15
CA PHE A 115 3.57 6.27 -1.02
C PHE A 115 4.35 4.96 -0.99
N ILE A 116 5.23 4.81 -0.02
CA ILE A 116 6.05 3.61 0.22
C ILE A 116 5.96 3.29 1.71
N PRO A 117 4.92 2.54 2.15
CA PRO A 117 4.72 2.25 3.58
C PRO A 117 5.70 1.23 4.12
N ASP A 118 6.16 0.30 3.28
CA ASP A 118 7.18 -0.70 3.62
C ASP A 118 8.19 -0.81 2.49
N ILE A 119 9.46 -0.81 2.87
CA ILE A 119 10.59 -1.07 1.98
C ILE A 119 11.72 -1.67 2.83
N ASP A 120 12.58 -2.49 2.26
CA ASP A 120 13.87 -2.86 2.87
C ASP A 120 14.79 -1.61 2.92
N LYS A 121 16.05 -1.72 3.05
CA LYS A 121 16.96 -0.56 3.05
C LYS A 121 16.96 0.18 1.72
N TRP A 122 17.05 1.51 1.74
CA TRP A 122 17.05 2.36 0.53
C TRP A 122 18.16 1.98 -0.46
N GLU A 123 19.31 1.54 0.03
CA GLU A 123 20.45 1.11 -0.79
C GLU A 123 20.19 -0.21 -1.54
N LYS A 124 19.20 -0.99 -1.14
CA LYS A 124 18.79 -2.21 -1.85
C LYS A 124 17.84 -1.94 -3.01
N TRP A 125 17.32 -0.71 -3.10
CA TRP A 125 16.43 -0.34 -4.18
C TRP A 125 17.23 0.02 -5.43
N ASP A 126 16.79 -0.42 -6.59
CA ASP A 126 17.39 -0.10 -7.89
C ASP A 126 17.18 1.36 -8.32
N LYS A 127 16.32 2.11 -7.60
CA LYS A 127 16.05 3.53 -7.82
C LYS A 127 16.75 4.38 -6.78
N ASN A 128 17.29 5.52 -7.20
CA ASN A 128 17.83 6.51 -6.28
C ASN A 128 16.69 7.32 -5.67
N LEU A 129 16.52 7.21 -4.34
CA LEU A 129 15.46 7.95 -3.63
C LEU A 129 15.60 9.47 -3.82
N ILE A 130 16.82 10.02 -3.72
CA ILE A 130 17.08 11.46 -3.81
C ILE A 130 16.65 12.04 -5.15
N ASP A 131 16.89 11.31 -6.24
CA ASP A 131 16.48 11.77 -7.57
C ASP A 131 14.98 11.58 -7.78
N LEU A 132 14.42 10.55 -7.19
CA LEU A 132 13.00 10.26 -7.30
C LEU A 132 12.15 11.34 -6.61
N VAL A 133 12.47 11.67 -5.35
CA VAL A 133 11.64 12.56 -4.50
C VAL A 133 11.54 13.99 -5.04
N LYS A 134 12.52 14.46 -5.84
CA LYS A 134 12.48 15.78 -6.49
C LYS A 134 11.24 15.99 -7.38
N ASN A 135 10.58 14.91 -7.77
CA ASN A 135 9.43 14.93 -8.68
C ASN A 135 8.07 14.87 -7.95
N PHE A 136 8.06 14.93 -6.61
CA PHE A 136 6.85 14.76 -5.80
C PHE A 136 6.61 15.95 -4.88
N ASP A 137 5.34 16.24 -4.65
CA ASP A 137 4.88 17.28 -3.70
C ASP A 137 4.72 16.69 -2.28
N TYR A 138 4.42 15.41 -2.18
CA TYR A 138 4.20 14.71 -0.91
C TYR A 138 4.93 13.37 -0.89
N LEU A 139 5.55 13.09 0.25
CA LEU A 139 6.25 11.84 0.51
C LEU A 139 5.63 11.18 1.74
N LEU A 140 5.13 9.95 1.57
CA LEU A 140 4.65 9.08 2.65
C LEU A 140 5.54 7.84 2.60
N LEU A 141 6.58 7.85 3.40
CA LEU A 141 7.64 6.86 3.38
C LEU A 141 7.60 5.99 4.63
N ASP A 142 8.23 4.82 4.57
CA ASP A 142 8.40 3.90 5.68
C ASP A 142 8.98 4.63 6.91
N ALA A 143 8.31 4.47 8.04
CA ALA A 143 8.64 5.06 9.32
C ALA A 143 8.42 4.07 10.47
N THR A 144 8.73 2.80 10.24
CA THR A 144 8.48 1.69 11.17
C THR A 144 9.27 1.85 12.47
N PHE A 145 10.55 2.27 12.39
CA PHE A 145 11.41 2.51 13.54
C PHE A 145 12.12 3.86 13.41
N TYR A 146 12.15 4.64 14.50
CA TYR A 146 12.85 5.93 14.52
C TYR A 146 14.35 5.74 14.43
N ASP A 147 14.92 4.94 15.35
CA ASP A 147 16.35 4.62 15.40
C ASP A 147 16.60 3.21 15.95
N SER A 148 17.88 2.85 16.07
CA SER A 148 18.31 1.53 16.57
C SER A 148 17.98 1.29 18.05
N MET A 149 17.71 2.32 18.82
CA MET A 149 17.43 2.19 20.26
C MET A 149 16.02 1.64 20.54
N GLU A 150 15.11 1.77 19.57
CA GLU A 150 13.76 1.20 19.67
C GLU A 150 13.74 -0.33 19.43
N ILE A 151 14.87 -0.90 19.03
CA ILE A 151 14.95 -2.26 18.53
C ILE A 151 15.79 -3.11 19.47
N ASN A 152 15.16 -4.12 20.09
CA ASN A 152 15.84 -5.04 20.99
C ASN A 152 16.37 -6.29 20.27
N ARG A 153 16.98 -6.11 19.08
CA ARG A 153 17.61 -7.15 18.24
C ARG A 153 18.57 -6.52 17.25
N ASP A 154 19.35 -7.34 16.54
CA ASP A 154 20.30 -6.85 15.55
C ASP A 154 19.59 -6.05 14.45
N ILE A 155 20.06 -4.82 14.21
CA ILE A 155 19.50 -3.91 13.20
C ILE A 155 19.62 -4.46 11.79
N SER A 156 20.62 -5.32 11.53
CA SER A 156 20.80 -5.97 10.21
C SER A 156 19.66 -6.93 9.85
N GLU A 157 18.92 -7.42 10.84
CA GLU A 157 17.78 -8.30 10.66
C GLU A 157 16.47 -7.53 10.33
N ILE A 158 16.52 -6.20 10.35
CA ILE A 158 15.34 -5.36 10.21
C ILE A 158 15.23 -4.90 8.76
N PRO A 159 14.21 -5.39 8.03
CA PRO A 159 14.00 -5.05 6.63
C PRO A 159 13.22 -3.73 6.48
N HIS A 160 13.67 -2.68 7.19
CA HIS A 160 13.12 -1.32 7.11
C HIS A 160 14.26 -0.31 7.27
N PRO A 161 14.26 0.81 6.56
CA PRO A 161 15.13 1.93 6.85
C PRO A 161 14.70 2.56 8.18
N LEU A 162 15.64 3.11 8.93
CA LEU A 162 15.30 3.93 10.08
C LEU A 162 14.82 5.31 9.63
N VAL A 163 13.92 5.92 10.39
CA VAL A 163 13.47 7.30 10.14
C VAL A 163 14.67 8.25 10.15
N SER A 164 15.60 8.08 11.10
CA SER A 164 16.84 8.85 11.16
C SER A 164 17.72 8.71 9.92
N GLU A 165 17.83 7.49 9.35
CA GLU A 165 18.54 7.25 8.08
C GLU A 165 17.86 7.98 6.92
N THR A 166 16.53 7.88 6.83
CA THR A 166 15.73 8.54 5.78
C THR A 166 15.85 10.06 5.86
N ILE A 167 15.76 10.65 7.07
CA ILE A 167 15.92 12.09 7.28
C ILE A 167 17.32 12.54 6.85
N ASN A 168 18.38 11.83 7.29
CA ASN A 168 19.75 12.17 6.93
C ASN A 168 19.96 12.11 5.40
N LEU A 169 19.38 11.12 4.74
CA LEU A 169 19.44 10.99 3.30
C LEU A 169 18.74 12.18 2.60
N LEU A 170 17.56 12.55 3.04
CA LEU A 170 16.76 13.64 2.46
C LEU A 170 17.33 15.03 2.76
N ASN A 171 18.01 15.24 3.90
CA ASN A 171 18.68 16.50 4.23
C ASN A 171 19.80 16.86 3.23
N SER A 172 20.29 15.91 2.45
CA SER A 172 21.23 16.21 1.35
C SER A 172 20.60 16.98 0.17
N LEU A 173 19.28 17.17 0.18
CA LEU A 173 18.54 17.94 -0.84
C LEU A 173 18.43 19.46 -0.54
N SER A 174 18.80 19.88 0.68
CA SER A 174 18.72 21.27 1.15
C SER A 174 19.92 22.12 0.73
#